data_d6d481a7b2ddde411c9a516728c774a0
#
_entry.id   d6d481a7b2ddde411c9a516728c774a0
#
_cell.length_a   1.000
_cell.length_b   1.000
_cell.length_c   1.000
_cell.angle_alpha   90.00
_cell.angle_beta   90.00
_cell.angle_gamma   90.00
#
_symmetry.space_group_name_H-M   'P 1'
#
loop_
_entity.id
_entity.type
_entity.pdbx_description
1 polymer ?
#
loop_
_entity_poly.entity_id
_entity_poly.type
_entity_poly.pdbx_seq_one_letter_code
_entity_poly.pdbx_strand_id
1 'polypeptide(L)'
;VVIGGGTAGLEAACTAAEVGCNTFLLEEKETLGGLAAEISKIPAKKRLADFPHYLEHRAAGLDNLYIFTGTQATPENIRKFHPNLIVNATGSGPLLPPINGLMDNIDKEGGNVYSILGMINHINDFPQDLEGKKVAVIGGGAVGLDVVEFFAARKADISIVEMMDQIGRDLDPVTKNDTRCMMKKHGVHQLTKTALLEVKADSFLVKGSEGEYELPFDYGFVCLGMRAKGQLYPQLLDAFADDDVEIINIGDSQRARRIIDGTMEGRNILYHLTQRGYLD
;
A
#
# COMPACT_ATOMS: atom_id res chain seq x y z
N VAL A 1 -11.19 7.36 18.86
CA VAL A 1 -11.21 6.10 18.06
C VAL A 1 -10.27 6.24 16.88
N VAL A 2 -9.43 5.23 16.65
CA VAL A 2 -8.53 5.15 15.50
C VAL A 2 -8.99 4.00 14.60
N ILE A 3 -9.07 4.23 13.29
CA ILE A 3 -9.54 3.25 12.30
C ILE A 3 -8.38 2.87 11.38
N GLY A 4 -7.97 1.62 11.43
CA GLY A 4 -6.86 1.06 10.69
C GLY A 4 -5.60 0.88 11.54
N GLY A 5 -5.12 -0.36 11.63
CA GLY A 5 -3.94 -0.79 12.38
C GLY A 5 -2.64 -0.78 11.57
N GLY A 6 -2.56 0.06 10.52
CA GLY A 6 -1.32 0.33 9.80
C GLY A 6 -0.38 1.23 10.59
N THR A 7 0.78 1.55 10.01
CA THR A 7 1.82 2.35 10.69
C THR A 7 1.33 3.72 11.16
N ALA A 8 0.52 4.42 10.35
CA ALA A 8 -0.03 5.73 10.73
C ALA A 8 -1.05 5.61 11.86
N GLY A 9 -1.96 4.63 11.79
CA GLY A 9 -2.98 4.43 12.82
C GLY A 9 -2.40 3.93 14.14
N LEU A 10 -1.45 3.00 14.11
CA LEU A 10 -0.73 2.56 15.31
C LEU A 10 0.03 3.71 15.97
N GLU A 11 0.73 4.55 15.18
CA GLU A 11 1.40 5.74 15.73
C GLU A 11 0.41 6.69 16.39
N ALA A 12 -0.73 6.96 15.72
CA ALA A 12 -1.80 7.80 16.27
C ALA A 12 -2.37 7.21 17.57
N ALA A 13 -2.68 5.92 17.58
CA ALA A 13 -3.26 5.25 18.74
C ALA A 13 -2.30 5.24 19.94
N CYS A 14 -1.03 4.89 19.73
CA CYS A 14 -0.02 4.95 20.77
C CYS A 14 0.16 6.38 21.30
N THR A 15 0.25 7.36 20.40
CA THR A 15 0.43 8.77 20.77
C THR A 15 -0.73 9.29 21.61
N ALA A 16 -1.98 8.98 21.24
CA ALA A 16 -3.15 9.37 22.05
C ALA A 16 -3.15 8.72 23.44
N ALA A 17 -2.85 7.42 23.49
CA ALA A 17 -2.82 6.69 24.75
C ALA A 17 -1.69 7.15 25.68
N GLU A 18 -0.52 7.46 25.16
CA GLU A 18 0.63 7.98 25.92
C GLU A 18 0.35 9.31 26.63
N VAL A 19 -0.53 10.13 26.08
CA VAL A 19 -0.95 11.40 26.72
C VAL A 19 -2.22 11.24 27.56
N GLY A 20 -2.65 9.99 27.83
CA GLY A 20 -3.72 9.69 28.78
C GLY A 20 -5.12 9.52 28.17
N CYS A 21 -5.28 9.59 26.85
CA CYS A 21 -6.57 9.34 26.20
C CYS A 21 -6.94 7.86 26.26
N ASN A 22 -8.19 7.54 26.59
CA ASN A 22 -8.74 6.18 26.33
C ASN A 22 -8.87 6.00 24.83
N THR A 23 -8.07 5.09 24.28
CA THR A 23 -7.94 4.94 22.83
C THR A 23 -8.41 3.58 22.36
N PHE A 24 -9.25 3.57 21.31
CA PHE A 24 -9.82 2.37 20.72
C PHE A 24 -9.37 2.29 19.26
N LEU A 25 -8.59 1.25 18.92
CA LEU A 25 -8.13 1.01 17.55
C LEU A 25 -8.93 -0.14 16.96
N LEU A 26 -9.54 0.10 15.79
CA LEU A 26 -10.29 -0.90 15.02
C LEU A 26 -9.50 -1.26 13.76
N GLU A 27 -9.20 -2.54 13.57
CA GLU A 27 -8.52 -3.07 12.39
C GLU A 27 -9.36 -4.17 11.73
N GLU A 28 -9.61 -4.05 10.43
CA GLU A 28 -10.43 -5.02 9.67
C GLU A 28 -9.79 -6.40 9.54
N LYS A 29 -8.44 -6.46 9.51
CA LYS A 29 -7.68 -7.70 9.43
C LYS A 29 -7.41 -8.27 10.83
N GLU A 30 -7.08 -9.56 10.89
CA GLU A 30 -6.65 -10.23 12.13
C GLU A 30 -5.26 -9.78 12.61
N THR A 31 -4.49 -9.12 11.74
CA THR A 31 -3.10 -8.70 12.01
C THR A 31 -2.92 -7.22 11.83
N LEU A 32 -2.02 -6.64 12.61
CA LEU A 32 -1.62 -5.23 12.53
C LEU A 32 -0.48 -5.00 11.52
N GLY A 33 -0.05 -3.75 11.38
CA GLY A 33 1.09 -3.34 10.56
C GLY A 33 0.73 -2.88 9.13
N GLY A 34 -0.47 -3.19 8.64
CA GLY A 34 -0.97 -2.72 7.36
C GLY A 34 -0.08 -3.06 6.16
N LEU A 35 0.06 -2.14 5.20
CA LEU A 35 0.88 -2.36 3.99
C LEU A 35 2.36 -2.60 4.29
N ALA A 36 2.92 -2.02 5.35
CA ALA A 36 4.33 -2.25 5.71
C ALA A 36 4.57 -3.72 6.08
N ALA A 37 3.65 -4.33 6.84
CA ALA A 37 3.70 -5.75 7.15
C ALA A 37 3.49 -6.63 5.91
N GLU A 38 2.57 -6.25 5.01
CA GLU A 38 2.35 -6.99 3.75
C GLU A 38 3.60 -6.96 2.86
N ILE A 39 4.14 -5.78 2.58
CA ILE A 39 5.32 -5.61 1.72
C ILE A 39 6.55 -6.30 2.31
N SER A 40 6.67 -6.40 3.64
CA SER A 40 7.76 -7.10 4.30
C SER A 40 7.84 -8.60 3.99
N LYS A 41 6.78 -9.20 3.46
CA LYS A 41 6.77 -10.59 2.98
C LYS A 41 7.65 -10.78 1.74
N ILE A 42 7.95 -9.71 1.01
CA ILE A 42 8.94 -9.72 -0.08
C ILE A 42 10.33 -9.87 0.56
N PRO A 43 11.14 -10.89 0.22
CA PRO A 43 12.39 -11.21 0.92
C PRO A 43 13.38 -10.04 1.02
N ALA A 44 13.51 -9.23 -0.03
CA ALA A 44 14.36 -8.05 -0.04
C ALA A 44 13.84 -6.92 0.88
N LYS A 45 12.55 -6.95 1.26
CA LYS A 45 11.87 -5.92 2.06
C LYS A 45 11.56 -6.36 3.49
N LYS A 46 12.02 -7.52 3.93
CA LYS A 46 11.70 -8.11 5.26
C LYS A 46 11.88 -7.14 6.43
N ARG A 47 12.86 -6.23 6.36
CA ARG A 47 13.12 -5.23 7.41
C ARG A 47 12.04 -4.16 7.54
N LEU A 48 11.11 -4.05 6.58
CA LEU A 48 9.95 -3.17 6.74
C LEU A 48 9.03 -3.61 7.89
N ALA A 49 9.08 -4.87 8.30
CA ALA A 49 8.36 -5.37 9.47
C ALA A 49 8.88 -4.82 10.80
N ASP A 50 10.14 -4.37 10.87
CA ASP A 50 10.76 -3.91 12.13
C ASP A 50 9.97 -2.74 12.75
N PHE A 51 9.46 -1.83 11.91
CA PHE A 51 8.73 -0.66 12.40
C PHE A 51 7.29 -0.98 12.87
N PRO A 52 6.44 -1.71 12.13
CA PRO A 52 5.18 -2.21 12.67
C PRO A 52 5.35 -2.99 13.99
N HIS A 53 6.31 -3.90 14.09
CA HIS A 53 6.58 -4.65 15.32
C HIS A 53 6.97 -3.74 16.49
N TYR A 54 7.76 -2.69 16.23
CA TYR A 54 8.05 -1.69 17.25
C TYR A 54 6.77 -1.00 17.74
N LEU A 55 5.86 -0.61 16.83
CA LEU A 55 4.59 0.04 17.18
C LEU A 55 3.67 -0.92 17.96
N GLU A 56 3.59 -2.17 17.56
CA GLU A 56 2.83 -3.21 18.27
C GLU A 56 3.36 -3.41 19.69
N HIS A 57 4.69 -3.49 19.85
CA HIS A 57 5.31 -3.61 21.15
C HIS A 57 5.06 -2.39 22.04
N ARG A 58 5.12 -1.18 21.46
CA ARG A 58 4.79 0.08 22.14
C ARG A 58 3.32 0.09 22.57
N ALA A 59 2.40 -0.33 21.71
CA ALA A 59 0.97 -0.43 22.00
C ALA A 59 0.67 -1.41 23.14
N ALA A 60 1.36 -2.55 23.18
CA ALA A 60 1.19 -3.58 24.23
C ALA A 60 1.56 -3.09 25.64
N GLY A 61 2.33 -2.01 25.75
CA GLY A 61 2.68 -1.39 27.04
C GLY A 61 1.70 -0.33 27.54
N LEU A 62 0.58 -0.09 26.87
CA LEU A 62 -0.36 0.99 27.16
C LEU A 62 -1.73 0.42 27.63
N ASP A 63 -2.01 0.53 28.92
CA ASP A 63 -3.22 -0.04 29.57
C ASP A 63 -4.53 0.64 29.11
N ASN A 64 -4.43 1.85 28.54
CA ASN A 64 -5.56 2.64 28.04
C ASN A 64 -5.69 2.62 26.50
N LEU A 65 -4.99 1.70 25.83
CA LEU A 65 -5.13 1.41 24.41
C LEU A 65 -5.78 0.04 24.19
N TYR A 66 -6.97 0.05 23.62
CA TYR A 66 -7.77 -1.14 23.32
C TYR A 66 -7.76 -1.42 21.83
N ILE A 67 -7.24 -2.57 21.42
CA ILE A 67 -7.09 -2.97 20.01
C ILE A 67 -8.10 -4.07 19.67
N PHE A 68 -8.86 -3.86 18.59
CA PHE A 68 -9.86 -4.79 18.06
C PHE A 68 -9.48 -5.16 16.64
N THR A 69 -8.81 -6.29 16.46
CA THR A 69 -8.55 -6.90 15.16
C THR A 69 -9.77 -7.66 14.65
N GLY A 70 -9.81 -8.01 13.36
CA GLY A 70 -10.97 -8.66 12.74
C GLY A 70 -12.24 -7.81 12.79
N THR A 71 -12.12 -6.49 13.04
CA THR A 71 -13.25 -5.61 13.32
C THR A 71 -13.35 -4.52 12.25
N GLN A 72 -14.35 -4.64 11.39
CA GLN A 72 -14.65 -3.60 10.40
C GLN A 72 -15.26 -2.37 11.10
N ALA A 73 -14.66 -1.22 10.86
CA ALA A 73 -15.16 0.06 11.34
C ALA A 73 -16.38 0.51 10.51
N THR A 74 -17.50 0.74 11.20
CA THR A 74 -18.70 1.35 10.64
C THR A 74 -19.13 2.52 11.54
N PRO A 75 -19.83 3.54 11.01
CA PRO A 75 -20.32 4.64 11.86
C PRO A 75 -21.12 4.15 13.07
N GLU A 76 -21.90 3.05 12.92
CA GLU A 76 -22.69 2.48 13.98
C GLU A 76 -21.84 1.90 15.12
N ASN A 77 -20.81 1.10 14.80
CA ASN A 77 -19.97 0.50 15.84
C ASN A 77 -19.01 1.52 16.47
N ILE A 78 -18.57 2.53 15.73
CA ILE A 78 -17.76 3.64 16.25
C ILE A 78 -18.52 4.45 17.29
N ARG A 79 -19.82 4.74 17.06
CA ARG A 79 -20.67 5.46 18.04
C ARG A 79 -20.71 4.83 19.42
N LYS A 80 -20.57 3.51 19.52
CA LYS A 80 -20.58 2.77 20.79
C LYS A 80 -19.44 3.16 21.72
N PHE A 81 -18.37 3.71 21.18
CA PHE A 81 -17.21 4.19 21.94
C PHE A 81 -17.34 5.65 22.38
N HIS A 82 -18.40 6.38 22.00
CA HIS A 82 -18.61 7.79 22.30
C HIS A 82 -17.36 8.65 22.02
N PRO A 83 -16.83 8.65 20.78
CA PRO A 83 -15.56 9.28 20.47
C PRO A 83 -15.64 10.81 20.58
N ASN A 84 -14.56 11.44 21.06
CA ASN A 84 -14.33 12.87 20.95
C ASN A 84 -13.49 13.20 19.68
N LEU A 85 -12.66 12.25 19.26
CA LEU A 85 -11.85 12.33 18.05
C LEU A 85 -11.92 10.99 17.30
N ILE A 86 -12.15 11.05 15.99
CA ILE A 86 -12.07 9.90 15.08
C ILE A 86 -10.90 10.14 14.13
N VAL A 87 -9.97 9.18 14.11
CA VAL A 87 -8.81 9.20 13.22
C VAL A 87 -8.99 8.14 12.15
N ASN A 88 -9.24 8.54 10.90
CA ASN A 88 -9.30 7.63 9.77
C ASN A 88 -7.88 7.39 9.23
N ALA A 89 -7.37 6.17 9.39
CA ALA A 89 -6.07 5.70 8.93
C ALA A 89 -6.19 4.39 8.13
N THR A 90 -7.27 4.24 7.36
CA THR A 90 -7.62 3.01 6.61
C THR A 90 -6.66 2.68 5.46
N GLY A 91 -5.73 3.58 5.16
CA GLY A 91 -4.65 3.32 4.21
C GLY A 91 -5.05 3.35 2.75
N SER A 92 -4.30 2.63 1.94
CA SER A 92 -4.44 2.59 0.47
C SER A 92 -4.49 1.15 -0.05
N GLY A 93 -4.91 1.02 -1.30
CA GLY A 93 -4.87 -0.22 -2.07
C GLY A 93 -4.28 0.04 -3.46
N PRO A 94 -4.07 -1.02 -4.27
CA PRO A 94 -3.58 -0.87 -5.64
C PRO A 94 -4.47 0.05 -6.47
N LEU A 95 -3.86 0.94 -7.23
CA LEU A 95 -4.57 1.76 -8.21
C LEU A 95 -4.91 0.90 -9.43
N LEU A 96 -6.20 0.64 -9.63
CA LEU A 96 -6.73 -0.12 -10.74
C LEU A 96 -7.65 0.79 -11.58
N PRO A 97 -7.10 1.49 -12.59
CA PRO A 97 -7.90 2.35 -13.45
C PRO A 97 -8.78 1.53 -14.40
N PRO A 98 -9.79 2.12 -15.03
CA PRO A 98 -10.70 1.44 -15.95
C PRO A 98 -10.02 1.15 -17.32
N ILE A 99 -9.00 0.30 -17.30
CA ILE A 99 -8.32 -0.21 -18.49
C ILE A 99 -9.04 -1.47 -18.96
N ASN A 100 -9.20 -1.62 -20.28
CA ASN A 100 -9.88 -2.76 -20.86
C ASN A 100 -9.25 -4.09 -20.41
N GLY A 101 -10.08 -5.05 -19.99
CA GLY A 101 -9.65 -6.37 -19.50
C GLY A 101 -8.93 -6.39 -18.14
N LEU A 102 -8.61 -5.24 -17.52
CA LEU A 102 -7.89 -5.21 -16.25
C LEU A 102 -8.66 -5.92 -15.14
N MET A 103 -9.91 -5.50 -14.90
CA MET A 103 -10.73 -6.08 -13.82
C MET A 103 -11.15 -7.53 -14.09
N ASP A 104 -11.11 -7.97 -15.34
CA ASP A 104 -11.45 -9.33 -15.73
C ASP A 104 -10.30 -10.31 -15.49
N ASN A 105 -9.06 -9.83 -15.48
CA ASN A 105 -7.86 -10.67 -15.43
C ASN A 105 -7.05 -10.52 -14.13
N ILE A 106 -7.10 -9.34 -13.45
CA ILE A 106 -6.24 -9.09 -12.28
C ILE A 106 -6.67 -9.90 -11.06
N ASP A 107 -5.70 -10.52 -10.39
CA ASP A 107 -5.87 -11.29 -9.14
C ASP A 107 -6.97 -12.36 -9.21
N LYS A 108 -7.17 -12.97 -10.39
CA LYS A 108 -8.13 -14.08 -10.59
C LYS A 108 -7.52 -15.40 -10.17
N GLU A 109 -8.33 -16.27 -9.59
CA GLU A 109 -7.94 -17.64 -9.25
C GLU A 109 -7.47 -18.39 -10.50
N GLY A 110 -6.26 -18.95 -10.45
CA GLY A 110 -5.63 -19.62 -11.59
C GLY A 110 -5.17 -18.68 -12.73
N GLY A 111 -5.31 -17.37 -12.57
CA GLY A 111 -4.83 -16.37 -13.53
C GLY A 111 -3.35 -16.07 -13.38
N ASN A 112 -2.79 -15.37 -14.37
CA ASN A 112 -1.37 -15.01 -14.41
C ASN A 112 -1.13 -13.50 -14.35
N VAL A 113 -2.16 -12.70 -14.03
CA VAL A 113 -2.07 -11.25 -13.91
C VAL A 113 -2.31 -10.85 -12.46
N TYR A 114 -1.37 -10.13 -11.87
CA TYR A 114 -1.37 -9.81 -10.45
C TYR A 114 -1.24 -8.30 -10.20
N SER A 115 -1.91 -7.83 -9.15
CA SER A 115 -1.53 -6.60 -8.45
C SER A 115 -0.34 -6.88 -7.53
N ILE A 116 0.22 -5.84 -6.90
CA ILE A 116 1.27 -6.05 -5.88
C ILE A 116 0.76 -6.89 -4.70
N LEU A 117 -0.47 -6.69 -4.27
CA LEU A 117 -1.06 -7.47 -3.17
C LEU A 117 -1.38 -8.89 -3.62
N GLY A 118 -1.87 -9.09 -4.85
CA GLY A 118 -2.03 -10.40 -5.44
C GLY A 118 -0.71 -11.17 -5.51
N MET A 119 0.37 -10.52 -5.96
CA MET A 119 1.71 -11.10 -5.95
C MET A 119 2.13 -11.53 -4.52
N ILE A 120 1.94 -10.66 -3.53
CA ILE A 120 2.32 -10.95 -2.14
C ILE A 120 1.53 -12.12 -1.57
N ASN A 121 0.24 -12.22 -1.87
CA ASN A 121 -0.60 -13.34 -1.43
C ASN A 121 -0.15 -14.68 -2.01
N HIS A 122 0.43 -14.67 -3.20
CA HIS A 122 0.96 -15.84 -3.92
C HIS A 122 2.49 -15.93 -3.90
N ILE A 123 3.17 -15.20 -3.00
CA ILE A 123 4.64 -15.04 -3.05
C ILE A 123 5.40 -16.36 -2.95
N ASN A 124 4.85 -17.34 -2.25
CA ASN A 124 5.44 -18.66 -2.07
C ASN A 124 5.13 -19.63 -3.22
N ASP A 125 4.18 -19.28 -4.10
CA ASP A 125 3.76 -20.12 -5.22
C ASP A 125 4.68 -19.93 -6.44
N PHE A 126 5.39 -18.79 -6.49
CA PHE A 126 6.34 -18.52 -7.58
C PHE A 126 7.59 -19.39 -7.46
N PRO A 127 8.00 -20.10 -8.55
CA PRO A 127 9.22 -20.90 -8.57
C PRO A 127 10.47 -20.09 -8.19
N GLN A 128 11.45 -20.74 -7.56
CA GLN A 128 12.72 -20.09 -7.19
C GLN A 128 13.64 -19.85 -8.39
N ASP A 129 13.51 -20.61 -9.46
CA ASP A 129 14.18 -20.42 -10.75
C ASP A 129 13.14 -20.24 -11.84
N LEU A 130 13.20 -19.11 -12.52
CA LEU A 130 12.30 -18.68 -13.60
C LEU A 130 13.09 -18.45 -14.90
N GLU A 131 14.25 -19.11 -15.08
CA GLU A 131 15.03 -19.03 -16.31
C GLU A 131 14.16 -19.39 -17.52
N GLY A 132 14.11 -18.52 -18.53
CA GLY A 132 13.28 -18.66 -19.73
C GLY A 132 11.81 -18.28 -19.56
N LYS A 133 11.36 -17.89 -18.35
CA LYS A 133 10.02 -17.36 -18.11
C LYS A 133 9.96 -15.84 -18.32
N LYS A 134 8.94 -15.41 -19.03
CA LYS A 134 8.71 -13.97 -19.31
C LYS A 134 7.87 -13.35 -18.22
N VAL A 135 8.35 -12.25 -17.69
CA VAL A 135 7.65 -11.42 -16.70
C VAL A 135 7.44 -10.03 -17.27
N ALA A 136 6.19 -9.58 -17.33
CA ALA A 136 5.85 -8.23 -17.75
C ALA A 136 5.33 -7.41 -16.58
N VAL A 137 5.93 -6.25 -16.33
CA VAL A 137 5.58 -5.33 -15.23
C VAL A 137 5.11 -4.00 -15.82
N ILE A 138 3.89 -3.62 -15.52
CA ILE A 138 3.33 -2.33 -15.91
C ILE A 138 3.46 -1.35 -14.75
N GLY A 139 4.18 -0.25 -14.97
CA GLY A 139 4.46 0.81 -14.00
C GLY A 139 5.89 0.75 -13.47
N GLY A 140 6.66 1.78 -13.77
CA GLY A 140 8.07 1.95 -13.40
C GLY A 140 8.28 2.71 -12.08
N GLY A 141 7.27 2.81 -11.22
CA GLY A 141 7.39 3.37 -9.88
C GLY A 141 7.95 2.37 -8.86
N ALA A 142 8.06 2.78 -7.58
CA ALA A 142 8.63 1.96 -6.51
C ALA A 142 8.01 0.56 -6.43
N VAL A 143 6.68 0.47 -6.54
CA VAL A 143 5.94 -0.81 -6.47
C VAL A 143 6.32 -1.77 -7.60
N GLY A 144 6.38 -1.28 -8.84
CA GLY A 144 6.79 -2.11 -9.98
C GLY A 144 8.25 -2.53 -9.89
N LEU A 145 9.11 -1.68 -9.34
CA LEU A 145 10.52 -1.99 -9.14
C LEU A 145 10.75 -3.04 -8.04
N ASP A 146 9.91 -3.11 -7.02
CA ASP A 146 9.92 -4.19 -6.03
C ASP A 146 9.58 -5.55 -6.68
N VAL A 147 8.63 -5.57 -7.63
CA VAL A 147 8.32 -6.75 -8.45
C VAL A 147 9.50 -7.13 -9.32
N VAL A 148 10.10 -6.17 -10.04
CA VAL A 148 11.29 -6.41 -10.87
C VAL A 148 12.43 -7.02 -10.04
N GLU A 149 12.74 -6.46 -8.86
CA GLU A 149 13.78 -6.98 -7.97
C GLU A 149 13.51 -8.44 -7.57
N PHE A 150 12.26 -8.75 -7.20
CA PHE A 150 11.86 -10.09 -6.80
C PHE A 150 12.04 -11.13 -7.91
N PHE A 151 11.66 -10.81 -9.13
CA PHE A 151 11.75 -11.72 -10.28
C PHE A 151 13.14 -11.76 -10.92
N ALA A 152 13.89 -10.66 -10.86
CA ALA A 152 15.30 -10.62 -11.29
C ALA A 152 16.19 -11.56 -10.45
N ALA A 153 15.94 -11.64 -9.15
CA ALA A 153 16.62 -12.59 -8.27
C ALA A 153 16.34 -14.07 -8.63
N ARG A 154 15.27 -14.32 -9.38
CA ARG A 154 14.84 -15.65 -9.89
C ARG A 154 15.19 -15.91 -11.35
N LYS A 155 15.99 -15.04 -11.97
CA LYS A 155 16.47 -15.13 -13.36
C LYS A 155 15.37 -15.07 -14.44
N ALA A 156 14.23 -14.46 -14.15
CA ALA A 156 13.19 -14.26 -15.15
C ALA A 156 13.66 -13.28 -16.25
N ASP A 157 13.12 -13.47 -17.47
CA ASP A 157 13.23 -12.50 -18.57
C ASP A 157 12.17 -11.39 -18.35
N ILE A 158 12.63 -10.19 -17.93
CA ILE A 158 11.75 -9.16 -17.44
C ILE A 158 11.64 -7.99 -18.40
N SER A 159 10.40 -7.62 -18.73
CA SER A 159 10.08 -6.35 -19.39
C SER A 159 9.31 -5.43 -18.45
N ILE A 160 9.82 -4.21 -18.23
CA ILE A 160 9.12 -3.18 -17.47
C ILE A 160 8.62 -2.08 -18.40
N VAL A 161 7.33 -1.78 -18.31
CA VAL A 161 6.63 -0.79 -19.12
C VAL A 161 6.35 0.45 -18.28
N GLU A 162 6.76 1.61 -18.76
CA GLU A 162 6.51 2.89 -18.10
C GLU A 162 6.00 3.93 -19.13
N MET A 163 4.89 4.57 -18.83
CA MET A 163 4.29 5.60 -19.68
C MET A 163 5.14 6.87 -19.76
N MET A 164 5.84 7.19 -18.68
CA MET A 164 6.75 8.33 -18.65
C MET A 164 8.08 8.01 -19.35
N ASP A 165 8.89 9.02 -19.52
CA ASP A 165 10.22 8.91 -20.14
C ASP A 165 11.30 8.29 -19.24
N GLN A 166 10.99 8.07 -17.94
CA GLN A 166 11.94 7.58 -16.96
C GLN A 166 11.32 6.66 -15.94
N ILE A 167 11.96 5.50 -15.73
CA ILE A 167 11.66 4.56 -14.64
C ILE A 167 12.25 5.09 -13.33
N GLY A 168 11.54 4.88 -12.22
CA GLY A 168 11.95 5.32 -10.89
C GLY A 168 12.03 6.84 -10.73
N ARG A 169 11.18 7.59 -11.44
CA ARG A 169 11.20 9.05 -11.44
C ARG A 169 11.16 9.65 -10.03
N ASP A 170 10.31 9.11 -9.16
CA ASP A 170 10.04 9.64 -7.82
C ASP A 170 10.93 9.02 -6.73
N LEU A 171 11.90 8.17 -7.11
CA LEU A 171 12.87 7.61 -6.18
C LEU A 171 13.95 8.63 -5.82
N ASP A 172 14.49 8.52 -4.61
CA ASP A 172 15.67 9.27 -4.22
C ASP A 172 16.89 8.86 -5.07
N PRO A 173 17.91 9.73 -5.18
CA PRO A 173 19.06 9.49 -6.08
C PRO A 173 19.83 8.20 -5.78
N VAL A 174 19.91 7.77 -4.52
CA VAL A 174 20.64 6.55 -4.12
C VAL A 174 19.88 5.32 -4.58
N THR A 175 18.62 5.21 -4.20
CA THR A 175 17.72 4.11 -4.60
C THR A 175 17.60 4.03 -6.13
N LYS A 176 17.50 5.17 -6.81
CA LYS A 176 17.42 5.24 -8.26
C LYS A 176 18.66 4.68 -8.96
N ASN A 177 19.85 5.01 -8.44
CA ASN A 177 21.09 4.50 -8.99
C ASN A 177 21.23 2.99 -8.76
N ASP A 178 20.89 2.52 -7.57
CA ASP A 178 20.94 1.10 -7.21
C ASP A 178 19.99 0.27 -8.08
N THR A 179 18.74 0.72 -8.22
CA THR A 179 17.75 0.11 -9.11
C THR A 179 18.22 0.04 -10.57
N ARG A 180 18.83 1.11 -11.07
CA ARG A 180 19.39 1.13 -12.44
C ARG A 180 20.51 0.11 -12.61
N CYS A 181 21.39 -0.01 -11.62
CA CYS A 181 22.46 -1.00 -11.63
C CYS A 181 21.90 -2.44 -11.59
N MET A 182 20.89 -2.69 -10.78
CA MET A 182 20.19 -3.96 -10.68
C MET A 182 19.54 -4.34 -12.01
N MET A 183 18.74 -3.45 -12.61
CA MET A 183 18.10 -3.69 -13.91
C MET A 183 19.12 -3.98 -15.01
N LYS A 184 20.23 -3.23 -15.07
CA LYS A 184 21.32 -3.47 -16.03
C LYS A 184 21.99 -4.83 -15.80
N LYS A 185 22.27 -5.20 -14.56
CA LYS A 185 22.89 -6.48 -14.18
C LYS A 185 22.06 -7.67 -14.63
N HIS A 186 20.74 -7.56 -14.52
CA HIS A 186 19.80 -8.63 -14.83
C HIS A 186 19.19 -8.55 -16.24
N GLY A 187 19.65 -7.61 -17.08
CA GLY A 187 19.20 -7.51 -18.46
C GLY A 187 17.74 -7.10 -18.63
N VAL A 188 17.16 -6.36 -17.66
CA VAL A 188 15.74 -5.96 -17.70
C VAL A 188 15.45 -5.06 -18.91
N HIS A 189 14.48 -5.43 -19.72
CA HIS A 189 14.02 -4.67 -20.88
C HIS A 189 13.16 -3.48 -20.42
N GLN A 190 13.62 -2.27 -20.66
CA GLN A 190 12.97 -1.03 -20.22
C GLN A 190 12.18 -0.41 -21.37
N LEU A 191 10.88 -0.42 -21.31
CA LEU A 191 9.94 0.11 -22.31
C LEU A 191 9.33 1.42 -21.78
N THR A 192 10.09 2.51 -21.87
CA THR A 192 9.62 3.86 -21.49
C THR A 192 8.77 4.49 -22.59
N LYS A 193 8.02 5.55 -22.26
CA LYS A 193 7.05 6.21 -23.18
C LYS A 193 6.08 5.21 -23.80
N THR A 194 5.73 4.18 -23.03
CA THR A 194 4.88 3.07 -23.47
C THR A 194 3.69 2.95 -22.53
N ALA A 195 2.49 3.07 -23.07
CA ALA A 195 1.24 3.03 -22.31
C ALA A 195 0.57 1.66 -22.41
N LEU A 196 -0.01 1.19 -21.31
CA LEU A 196 -0.91 0.03 -21.29
C LEU A 196 -2.28 0.41 -21.88
N LEU A 197 -2.78 -0.36 -22.85
CA LEU A 197 -4.09 -0.17 -23.46
C LEU A 197 -5.10 -1.23 -23.04
N GLU A 198 -4.66 -2.50 -22.94
CA GLU A 198 -5.52 -3.63 -22.60
C GLU A 198 -4.74 -4.69 -21.84
N VAL A 199 -5.42 -5.37 -20.92
CA VAL A 199 -4.93 -6.51 -20.16
C VAL A 199 -5.62 -7.77 -20.63
N LYS A 200 -4.85 -8.74 -21.13
CA LYS A 200 -5.31 -10.08 -21.49
C LYS A 200 -4.77 -11.09 -20.48
N ALA A 201 -5.19 -12.34 -20.57
CA ALA A 201 -4.78 -13.39 -19.64
C ALA A 201 -3.28 -13.74 -19.72
N ASP A 202 -2.65 -13.53 -20.88
CA ASP A 202 -1.27 -13.95 -21.19
C ASP A 202 -0.45 -12.88 -21.93
N SER A 203 -1.01 -11.69 -22.14
CA SER A 203 -0.34 -10.57 -22.79
C SER A 203 -0.90 -9.22 -22.37
N PHE A 204 -0.09 -8.18 -22.52
CA PHE A 204 -0.51 -6.78 -22.44
C PHE A 204 -0.49 -6.15 -23.82
N LEU A 205 -1.60 -5.53 -24.26
CA LEU A 205 -1.56 -4.63 -25.41
C LEU A 205 -1.01 -3.29 -24.96
N VAL A 206 0.11 -2.89 -25.52
CA VAL A 206 0.80 -1.65 -25.16
C VAL A 206 1.03 -0.78 -26.40
N LYS A 207 1.18 0.54 -26.18
CA LYS A 207 1.46 1.52 -27.22
C LYS A 207 2.74 2.27 -26.92
N GLY A 208 3.75 2.00 -27.72
CA GLY A 208 5.03 2.71 -27.72
C GLY A 208 5.14 3.71 -28.86
N SER A 209 6.38 4.20 -29.12
CA SER A 209 6.66 5.17 -30.18
C SER A 209 6.42 4.63 -31.59
N GLU A 210 6.54 3.33 -31.78
CA GLU A 210 6.40 2.67 -33.10
C GLU A 210 5.00 2.13 -33.35
N GLY A 211 4.07 2.33 -32.41
CA GLY A 211 2.69 1.86 -32.51
C GLY A 211 2.27 0.91 -31.41
N GLU A 212 1.20 0.18 -31.64
CA GLU A 212 0.60 -0.78 -30.72
C GLU A 212 1.18 -2.18 -30.99
N TYR A 213 1.49 -2.90 -29.92
CA TYR A 213 1.96 -4.28 -29.99
C TYR A 213 1.59 -5.06 -28.75
N GLU A 214 1.54 -6.38 -28.86
CA GLU A 214 1.35 -7.28 -27.72
C GLU A 214 2.68 -7.62 -27.07
N LEU A 215 2.68 -7.54 -25.72
CA LEU A 215 3.78 -7.98 -24.85
C LEU A 215 3.36 -9.24 -24.13
N PRO A 216 3.77 -10.44 -24.62
CA PRO A 216 3.41 -11.70 -24.01
C PRO A 216 4.19 -11.98 -22.73
N PHE A 217 3.57 -12.68 -21.78
CA PHE A 217 4.18 -13.06 -20.51
C PHE A 217 3.70 -14.43 -20.01
N ASP A 218 4.49 -15.05 -19.13
CA ASP A 218 4.07 -16.13 -18.25
C ASP A 218 3.46 -15.57 -16.96
N TYR A 219 3.95 -14.40 -16.48
CA TYR A 219 3.43 -13.67 -15.33
C TYR A 219 3.37 -12.16 -15.64
N GLY A 220 2.19 -11.58 -15.48
CA GLY A 220 1.94 -10.16 -15.69
C GLY A 220 1.66 -9.43 -14.38
N PHE A 221 2.22 -8.23 -14.21
CA PHE A 221 2.02 -7.41 -13.01
C PHE A 221 1.57 -6.01 -13.36
N VAL A 222 0.49 -5.54 -12.72
CA VAL A 222 -0.03 -4.19 -12.91
C VAL A 222 0.23 -3.38 -11.65
N CYS A 223 1.22 -2.48 -11.71
CA CYS A 223 1.79 -1.72 -10.60
C CYS A 223 1.69 -0.22 -10.85
N LEU A 224 0.48 0.29 -11.09
CA LEU A 224 0.20 1.69 -11.44
C LEU A 224 0.20 2.64 -10.22
N GLY A 225 0.67 2.18 -9.09
CA GLY A 225 0.72 2.91 -7.84
C GLY A 225 -0.36 2.50 -6.85
N MET A 226 -0.52 3.31 -5.80
CA MET A 226 -1.47 3.07 -4.73
C MET A 226 -2.48 4.21 -4.67
N ARG A 227 -3.72 3.90 -4.27
CA ARG A 227 -4.81 4.86 -4.10
C ARG A 227 -5.43 4.72 -2.72
N ALA A 228 -5.72 5.85 -2.09
CA ALA A 228 -6.42 5.90 -0.81
C ALA A 228 -7.73 5.08 -0.85
N LYS A 229 -8.02 4.35 0.22
CA LYS A 229 -9.31 3.71 0.46
C LYS A 229 -10.33 4.80 0.86
N GLY A 230 -10.95 5.44 -0.12
CA GLY A 230 -11.65 6.71 0.05
C GLY A 230 -13.10 6.64 0.54
N GLN A 231 -13.68 5.46 0.80
CA GLN A 231 -15.13 5.35 1.00
C GLN A 231 -15.60 5.67 2.43
N LEU A 232 -14.81 5.33 3.44
CA LEU A 232 -15.23 5.46 4.85
C LEU A 232 -15.21 6.92 5.33
N TYR A 233 -14.21 7.71 4.96
CA TYR A 233 -14.06 9.07 5.47
C TYR A 233 -15.26 9.99 5.16
N PRO A 234 -15.80 10.06 3.94
CA PRO A 234 -17.05 10.79 3.66
C PRO A 234 -18.25 10.27 4.46
N GLN A 235 -18.36 8.95 4.63
CA GLN A 235 -19.44 8.34 5.43
C GLN A 235 -19.36 8.75 6.90
N LEU A 236 -18.14 8.86 7.46
CA LEU A 236 -17.94 9.35 8.81
C LEU A 236 -18.35 10.81 8.96
N LEU A 237 -17.93 11.67 8.02
CA LEU A 237 -18.30 13.08 8.01
C LEU A 237 -19.82 13.27 7.99
N ASP A 238 -20.52 12.50 7.16
CA ASP A 238 -21.98 12.55 7.07
C ASP A 238 -22.64 12.01 8.35
N ALA A 239 -22.20 10.84 8.82
CA ALA A 239 -22.81 10.16 9.96
C ALA A 239 -22.62 10.92 11.28
N PHE A 240 -21.56 11.72 11.45
CA PHE A 240 -21.25 12.46 12.67
C PHE A 240 -21.40 13.98 12.49
N ALA A 241 -22.13 14.43 11.45
CA ALA A 241 -22.26 15.85 11.13
C ALA A 241 -22.88 16.71 12.26
N ASP A 242 -23.78 16.11 13.05
CA ASP A 242 -24.47 16.77 14.16
C ASP A 242 -23.81 16.48 15.54
N ASP A 243 -22.73 15.72 15.57
CA ASP A 243 -22.04 15.33 16.81
C ASP A 243 -20.87 16.28 17.09
N ASP A 244 -20.56 16.54 18.35
CA ASP A 244 -19.35 17.25 18.75
C ASP A 244 -18.11 16.34 18.72
N VAL A 245 -17.78 15.87 17.51
CA VAL A 245 -16.68 14.94 17.23
C VAL A 245 -15.82 15.51 16.13
N GLU A 246 -14.51 15.58 16.36
CA GLU A 246 -13.57 15.90 15.28
C GLU A 246 -13.22 14.64 14.49
N ILE A 247 -13.17 14.74 13.16
CA ILE A 247 -12.81 13.64 12.29
C ILE A 247 -11.63 14.06 11.43
N ILE A 248 -10.52 13.35 11.58
CA ILE A 248 -9.30 13.59 10.79
C ILE A 248 -8.96 12.40 9.91
N ASN A 249 -8.31 12.68 8.79
CA ASN A 249 -7.87 11.69 7.82
C ASN A 249 -6.35 11.75 7.69
N ILE A 250 -5.64 10.64 7.97
CA ILE A 250 -4.19 10.60 8.03
C ILE A 250 -3.58 9.47 7.22
N GLY A 251 -2.30 9.59 6.88
CA GLY A 251 -1.54 8.59 6.16
C GLY A 251 -2.07 8.37 4.74
N ASP A 252 -1.94 7.15 4.26
CA ASP A 252 -2.31 6.77 2.91
C ASP A 252 -3.82 6.82 2.63
N SER A 253 -4.65 6.89 3.66
CA SER A 253 -6.10 7.13 3.51
C SER A 253 -6.42 8.54 3.01
N GLN A 254 -5.52 9.49 3.21
CA GLN A 254 -5.59 10.81 2.62
C GLN A 254 -4.93 10.82 1.23
N ARG A 255 -3.70 10.32 1.16
CA ARG A 255 -2.91 10.20 -0.06
C ARG A 255 -1.77 9.21 0.15
N ALA A 256 -1.61 8.26 -0.76
CA ALA A 256 -0.50 7.31 -0.73
C ALA A 256 0.86 8.03 -0.82
N ARG A 257 1.72 7.80 0.20
CA ARG A 257 3.05 8.43 0.35
C ARG A 257 4.01 7.48 1.06
N ARG A 258 5.07 8.00 1.67
CA ARG A 258 6.05 7.20 2.42
C ARG A 258 5.53 6.94 3.84
N ILE A 259 6.03 5.88 4.46
CA ILE A 259 5.70 5.52 5.86
C ILE A 259 5.91 6.70 6.80
N ILE A 260 7.01 7.45 6.63
CA ILE A 260 7.33 8.61 7.49
C ILE A 260 6.26 9.70 7.44
N ASP A 261 5.65 9.94 6.27
CA ASP A 261 4.62 10.97 6.13
C ASP A 261 3.39 10.59 6.99
N GLY A 262 2.95 9.32 6.89
CA GLY A 262 1.83 8.83 7.69
C GLY A 262 2.12 8.77 9.20
N THR A 263 3.35 8.41 9.60
CA THR A 263 3.72 8.39 11.02
C THR A 263 3.84 9.79 11.61
N MET A 264 4.35 10.75 10.85
CA MET A 264 4.35 12.16 11.27
C MET A 264 2.93 12.69 11.48
N GLU A 265 1.99 12.35 10.60
CA GLU A 265 0.57 12.70 10.75
C GLU A 265 -0.06 11.98 11.95
N GLY A 266 0.27 10.70 12.16
CA GLY A 266 -0.14 9.95 13.36
C GLY A 266 0.34 10.60 14.66
N ARG A 267 1.58 11.05 14.69
CA ARG A 267 2.13 11.79 15.85
C ARG A 267 1.49 13.17 16.03
N ASN A 268 1.13 13.83 14.93
CA ASN A 268 0.58 15.18 14.94
C ASN A 268 -0.86 15.25 15.47
N ILE A 269 -1.49 14.14 15.83
CA ILE A 269 -2.80 14.16 16.51
C ILE A 269 -2.75 14.91 17.84
N LEU A 270 -1.57 15.06 18.45
CA LEU A 270 -1.35 15.91 19.63
C LEU A 270 -1.86 17.33 19.40
N TYR A 271 -1.64 17.89 18.21
CA TYR A 271 -2.14 19.20 17.86
C TYR A 271 -3.68 19.26 17.95
N HIS A 272 -4.37 18.27 17.40
CA HIS A 272 -5.84 18.18 17.44
C HIS A 272 -6.35 18.02 18.87
N LEU A 273 -5.72 17.15 19.67
CA LEU A 273 -6.07 16.95 21.08
C LEU A 273 -5.88 18.23 21.91
N THR A 274 -4.80 18.99 21.67
CA THR A 274 -4.54 20.27 22.34
C THR A 274 -5.57 21.33 21.92
N GLN A 275 -5.88 21.45 20.62
CA GLN A 275 -6.87 22.42 20.12
C GLN A 275 -8.27 22.17 20.67
N ARG A 276 -8.61 20.93 20.95
CA ARG A 276 -9.89 20.53 21.57
C ARG A 276 -9.88 20.62 23.09
N GLY A 277 -8.75 21.02 23.70
CA GLY A 277 -8.62 21.14 25.15
C GLY A 277 -8.58 19.81 25.90
N TYR A 278 -8.18 18.73 25.25
CA TYR A 278 -7.98 17.42 25.89
C TYR A 278 -6.58 17.24 26.47
N LEU A 279 -5.66 18.14 26.15
CA LEU A 279 -4.31 18.22 26.70
C LEU A 279 -4.07 19.62 27.25
N ASP A 280 -3.46 19.72 28.46
CA ASP A 280 -3.04 20.98 29.10
C ASP A 280 -1.80 21.58 28.41
#